data_c5693f21629f9f851979365e31046e2d
#
_entry.id   c5693f21629f9f851979365e31046e2d
#
_cell.length_a   1.000
_cell.length_b   1.000
_cell.length_c   1.000
_cell.angle_alpha   90.00
_cell.angle_beta   90.00
_cell.angle_gamma   90.00
#
_symmetry.space_group_name_H-M   'P 1'
#
loop_
_entity.id
_entity.type
_entity.pdbx_description
1 polymer ?
#
loop_
_entity_poly.entity_id
_entity_poly.type
_entity_poly.pdbx_seq_one_letter_code
_entity_poly.pdbx_strand_id
1 'polypeptide(L)'
;MKYTNAIIAALLMCGVTVTNAETKTIKVKLTNPLNVKRSDVPVVVSLRDVQFNVVDAVVKDGDREVSSQIDDLDRNLRNDELAFVIDMEAKGKKTLTVELYSDKQTERNYPRRTYGDMIVRDFKTKKKNKFPGYIHSLSAPEGVDVFHLLHHHGADFESELVAYRVYFDERQTYDLYGKYNKQLELQTSQFYPDDEQLAAGYGDDVLWAGQTVGLGALRGWDGQKPTLVSPVKSRGQRMVASGPVRTIVELTDEGWQLGGQTFNIRQNVIIYAGHRDCEVQVYQDAPVKEVQFATGVINLNGKMYSDHKGLVGDWGGNWPNGAKDSIAGKPK
;
A
#
# COMPACT_ATOMS: atom_id res chain seq x y z
N MET A 1 38.89 -30.45 -58.90
CA MET A 1 37.87 -30.82 -57.90
C MET A 1 37.07 -29.55 -57.57
N LYS A 2 35.82 -29.49 -58.02
CA LYS A 2 34.90 -28.33 -57.75
C LYS A 2 34.07 -28.71 -56.55
N TYR A 3 34.15 -27.93 -55.48
CA TYR A 3 33.24 -28.05 -54.32
C TYR A 3 32.01 -27.20 -54.60
N THR A 4 30.88 -27.87 -54.71
CA THR A 4 29.55 -27.24 -54.77
C THR A 4 29.04 -27.05 -53.37
N ASN A 5 28.94 -25.78 -52.93
CA ASN A 5 28.30 -25.44 -51.67
C ASN A 5 26.76 -25.49 -51.86
N ALA A 6 26.11 -26.48 -51.21
CA ALA A 6 24.65 -26.52 -51.13
C ALA A 6 24.22 -25.66 -49.91
N ILE A 7 23.48 -24.60 -50.16
CA ILE A 7 22.81 -23.82 -49.14
C ILE A 7 21.49 -24.51 -48.80
N ILE A 8 21.38 -25.11 -47.62
CA ILE A 8 20.11 -25.62 -47.09
C ILE A 8 19.41 -24.46 -46.43
N ALA A 9 18.39 -23.92 -47.04
CA ALA A 9 17.44 -22.97 -46.42
C ALA A 9 16.44 -23.75 -45.56
N ALA A 10 16.62 -23.72 -44.25
CA ALA A 10 15.60 -24.21 -43.31
C ALA A 10 14.48 -23.16 -43.20
N LEU A 11 13.33 -23.47 -43.76
CA LEU A 11 12.11 -22.72 -43.54
C LEU A 11 11.62 -22.98 -42.12
N LEU A 12 11.85 -22.06 -41.18
CA LEU A 12 11.18 -22.05 -39.87
C LEU A 12 9.73 -21.61 -40.15
N MET A 13 8.81 -22.56 -40.17
CA MET A 13 7.38 -22.23 -40.04
C MET A 13 7.15 -21.83 -38.57
N CYS A 14 7.15 -20.53 -38.25
CA CYS A 14 6.52 -20.01 -37.07
C CYS A 14 5.02 -20.23 -37.19
N GLY A 15 4.52 -21.31 -36.58
CA GLY A 15 3.10 -21.50 -36.37
C GLY A 15 2.60 -20.37 -35.44
N VAL A 16 1.89 -19.41 -35.98
CA VAL A 16 1.12 -18.46 -35.18
C VAL A 16 -0.03 -19.27 -34.57
N THR A 17 0.12 -19.68 -33.33
CA THR A 17 -1.01 -20.18 -32.55
C THR A 17 -1.88 -18.98 -32.23
N VAL A 18 -3.00 -18.84 -32.96
CA VAL A 18 -4.06 -17.91 -32.60
C VAL A 18 -4.69 -18.51 -31.35
N THR A 19 -4.26 -18.02 -30.17
CA THR A 19 -4.97 -18.28 -28.93
C THR A 19 -6.26 -17.48 -28.98
N ASN A 20 -7.41 -18.15 -29.00
CA ASN A 20 -8.68 -17.49 -28.82
C ASN A 20 -8.67 -16.76 -27.47
N ALA A 21 -9.00 -15.46 -27.48
CA ALA A 21 -9.15 -14.68 -26.26
C ALA A 21 -10.20 -15.35 -25.35
N GLU A 22 -9.80 -15.67 -24.14
CA GLU A 22 -10.71 -16.25 -23.15
C GLU A 22 -11.43 -15.14 -22.38
N THR A 23 -12.73 -15.32 -22.16
CA THR A 23 -13.56 -14.38 -21.42
C THR A 23 -14.38 -15.10 -20.37
N LYS A 24 -14.61 -14.44 -19.23
CA LYS A 24 -15.48 -14.94 -18.15
C LYS A 24 -16.30 -13.80 -17.57
N THR A 25 -17.60 -13.98 -17.50
CA THR A 25 -18.47 -13.02 -16.82
C THR A 25 -18.90 -13.60 -15.47
N ILE A 26 -18.75 -12.81 -14.41
CA ILE A 26 -19.20 -13.17 -13.07
C ILE A 26 -20.12 -12.08 -12.51
N LYS A 27 -20.94 -12.45 -11.51
CA LYS A 27 -21.80 -11.53 -10.76
C LYS A 27 -21.30 -11.40 -9.33
N VAL A 28 -20.96 -10.17 -8.95
CA VAL A 28 -20.53 -9.84 -7.58
C VAL A 28 -21.72 -9.26 -6.82
N LYS A 29 -22.18 -9.97 -5.78
CA LYS A 29 -23.31 -9.54 -4.94
C LYS A 29 -22.78 -8.90 -3.68
N LEU A 30 -23.19 -7.67 -3.44
CA LEU A 30 -22.80 -6.88 -2.27
C LEU A 30 -24.00 -6.58 -1.39
N THR A 31 -23.78 -6.53 -0.08
CA THR A 31 -24.80 -6.14 0.90
C THR A 31 -24.18 -5.22 1.95
N ASN A 32 -24.75 -4.07 2.17
CA ASN A 32 -24.42 -3.21 3.31
C ASN A 32 -25.34 -3.59 4.48
N PRO A 33 -24.82 -4.25 5.53
CA PRO A 33 -25.65 -4.66 6.67
C PRO A 33 -25.94 -3.49 7.64
N LEU A 34 -25.29 -2.34 7.44
CA LEU A 34 -25.41 -1.19 8.35
C LEU A 34 -26.58 -0.29 7.96
N ASN A 35 -27.10 0.46 8.94
CA ASN A 35 -28.17 1.44 8.75
C ASN A 35 -27.61 2.84 8.40
N VAL A 36 -26.46 2.86 7.73
CA VAL A 36 -25.80 4.08 7.25
C VAL A 36 -25.29 3.86 5.84
N LYS A 37 -25.33 4.89 5.03
CA LYS A 37 -24.67 4.90 3.72
C LYS A 37 -23.14 4.76 3.91
N ARG A 38 -22.49 4.01 3.04
CA ARG A 38 -21.05 3.89 2.98
C ARG A 38 -20.57 4.29 1.60
N SER A 39 -19.63 5.21 1.56
CA SER A 39 -18.96 5.62 0.30
C SER A 39 -17.67 4.84 0.13
N ASP A 40 -17.28 4.66 -1.12
CA ASP A 40 -16.01 4.06 -1.52
C ASP A 40 -15.73 2.71 -0.83
N VAL A 41 -16.74 1.86 -0.64
CA VAL A 41 -16.56 0.53 0.01
C VAL A 41 -15.61 -0.31 -0.83
N PRO A 42 -14.47 -0.78 -0.26
CA PRO A 42 -13.54 -1.62 -0.98
C PRO A 42 -14.14 -2.99 -1.28
N VAL A 43 -13.92 -3.46 -2.50
CA VAL A 43 -14.29 -4.80 -2.95
C VAL A 43 -13.10 -5.41 -3.65
N VAL A 44 -12.71 -6.62 -3.21
CA VAL A 44 -11.64 -7.39 -3.81
C VAL A 44 -12.20 -8.72 -4.29
N VAL A 45 -11.93 -9.05 -5.55
CA VAL A 45 -12.33 -10.29 -6.20
C VAL A 45 -11.07 -11.11 -6.47
N SER A 46 -10.96 -12.29 -5.88
CA SER A 46 -9.85 -13.21 -6.17
C SER A 46 -9.95 -13.71 -7.61
N LEU A 47 -8.83 -13.65 -8.32
CA LEU A 47 -8.68 -14.16 -9.69
C LEU A 47 -8.01 -15.53 -9.74
N ARG A 48 -7.59 -16.07 -8.59
CA ARG A 48 -6.81 -17.33 -8.49
C ARG A 48 -7.53 -18.55 -9.05
N ASP A 49 -8.87 -18.56 -8.94
CA ASP A 49 -9.72 -19.66 -9.45
C ASP A 49 -10.18 -19.45 -10.90
N VAL A 50 -9.71 -18.39 -11.57
CA VAL A 50 -9.94 -18.19 -12.99
C VAL A 50 -8.96 -19.06 -13.79
N GLN A 51 -9.44 -19.79 -14.80
CA GLN A 51 -8.63 -20.79 -15.51
C GLN A 51 -7.57 -20.18 -16.43
N PHE A 52 -7.66 -18.88 -16.72
CA PHE A 52 -6.70 -18.09 -17.50
C PHE A 52 -6.13 -16.95 -16.69
N ASN A 53 -5.00 -16.36 -17.12
CA ASN A 53 -4.50 -15.13 -16.55
C ASN A 53 -5.39 -13.97 -16.98
N VAL A 54 -6.00 -13.28 -16.01
CA VAL A 54 -6.86 -12.12 -16.27
C VAL A 54 -5.96 -10.91 -16.50
N VAL A 55 -5.92 -10.42 -17.74
CA VAL A 55 -5.09 -9.28 -18.16
C VAL A 55 -5.89 -7.98 -18.17
N ASP A 56 -7.20 -8.09 -18.39
CA ASP A 56 -8.11 -6.95 -18.39
C ASP A 56 -9.45 -7.32 -17.73
N ALA A 57 -10.13 -6.32 -17.14
CA ALA A 57 -11.42 -6.52 -16.51
C ALA A 57 -12.29 -5.26 -16.63
N VAL A 58 -13.60 -5.47 -16.75
CA VAL A 58 -14.60 -4.41 -16.73
C VAL A 58 -15.59 -4.68 -15.59
N VAL A 59 -15.72 -3.73 -14.68
CA VAL A 59 -16.71 -3.77 -13.59
C VAL A 59 -17.86 -2.85 -13.93
N LYS A 60 -19.10 -3.34 -13.87
CA LYS A 60 -20.31 -2.57 -14.21
C LYS A 60 -21.33 -2.60 -13.07
N ASP A 61 -21.83 -1.42 -12.70
CA ASP A 61 -23.00 -1.21 -11.84
C ASP A 61 -24.17 -0.75 -12.73
N GLY A 62 -25.00 -1.69 -13.20
CA GLY A 62 -25.90 -1.48 -14.33
C GLY A 62 -25.10 -1.23 -15.61
N ASP A 63 -25.35 -0.09 -16.26
CA ASP A 63 -24.65 0.34 -17.46
C ASP A 63 -23.40 1.19 -17.16
N ARG A 64 -23.20 1.58 -15.90
CA ARG A 64 -22.08 2.41 -15.49
C ARG A 64 -20.84 1.58 -15.22
N GLU A 65 -19.75 1.88 -15.91
CA GLU A 65 -18.43 1.32 -15.61
C GLU A 65 -17.88 1.89 -14.29
N VAL A 66 -17.29 1.02 -13.49
CA VAL A 66 -16.68 1.34 -12.18
C VAL A 66 -15.17 1.24 -12.34
N SER A 67 -14.45 2.26 -11.88
CA SER A 67 -12.98 2.24 -11.85
C SER A 67 -12.49 1.02 -11.08
N SER A 68 -11.61 0.26 -11.70
CA SER A 68 -11.07 -0.98 -11.14
C SER A 68 -9.56 -1.11 -11.41
N GLN A 69 -8.94 -2.03 -10.70
CA GLN A 69 -7.50 -2.26 -10.73
C GLN A 69 -7.25 -3.76 -10.60
N ILE A 70 -6.33 -4.28 -11.41
CA ILE A 70 -5.87 -5.66 -11.35
C ILE A 70 -4.44 -5.65 -10.80
N ASP A 71 -4.17 -6.52 -9.84
CA ASP A 71 -2.87 -6.60 -9.17
C ASP A 71 -2.31 -8.01 -9.20
N ASP A 72 -1.00 -8.11 -9.51
CA ASP A 72 -0.13 -9.28 -9.32
C ASP A 72 0.60 -9.07 -7.99
N LEU A 73 0.18 -9.78 -6.94
CA LEU A 73 0.65 -9.56 -5.57
C LEU A 73 2.02 -10.17 -5.32
N ASP A 74 2.39 -11.24 -6.03
CA ASP A 74 3.61 -12.01 -5.79
C ASP A 74 4.65 -11.91 -6.92
N ARG A 75 4.35 -11.18 -7.99
CA ARG A 75 5.18 -10.97 -9.19
C ARG A 75 5.46 -12.24 -9.99
N ASN A 76 4.53 -13.15 -10.00
CA ASN A 76 4.62 -14.36 -10.81
C ASN A 76 4.10 -14.17 -12.25
N LEU A 77 3.73 -12.94 -12.63
CA LEU A 77 3.15 -12.53 -13.91
C LEU A 77 1.73 -13.06 -14.14
N ARG A 78 1.09 -13.55 -13.10
CA ARG A 78 -0.32 -13.91 -13.09
C ARG A 78 -1.04 -13.00 -12.11
N ASN A 79 -2.05 -12.32 -12.56
CA ASN A 79 -2.82 -11.41 -11.72
C ASN A 79 -3.65 -12.19 -10.69
N ASP A 80 -3.58 -11.75 -9.43
CA ASP A 80 -4.19 -12.39 -8.26
C ASP A 80 -5.55 -11.82 -7.90
N GLU A 81 -5.72 -10.50 -8.06
CA GLU A 81 -6.87 -9.79 -7.55
C GLU A 81 -7.35 -8.69 -8.49
N LEU A 82 -8.68 -8.53 -8.53
CA LEU A 82 -9.36 -7.36 -9.08
C LEU A 82 -9.94 -6.56 -7.92
N ALA A 83 -9.56 -5.28 -7.80
CA ALA A 83 -10.04 -4.37 -6.78
C ALA A 83 -10.84 -3.22 -7.37
N PHE A 84 -11.88 -2.77 -6.67
CA PHE A 84 -12.65 -1.57 -6.96
C PHE A 84 -13.28 -1.00 -5.69
N VAL A 85 -13.75 0.24 -5.74
CA VAL A 85 -14.54 0.85 -4.66
C VAL A 85 -15.93 1.23 -5.16
N ILE A 86 -16.93 1.11 -4.29
CA ILE A 86 -18.34 1.33 -4.66
C ILE A 86 -19.16 1.91 -3.51
N ASP A 87 -20.05 2.85 -3.81
CA ASP A 87 -21.00 3.39 -2.83
C ASP A 87 -22.12 2.40 -2.55
N MET A 88 -22.44 2.22 -1.28
CA MET A 88 -23.51 1.37 -0.79
C MET A 88 -24.47 2.16 0.08
N GLU A 89 -25.75 2.18 -0.29
CA GLU A 89 -26.81 2.79 0.53
C GLU A 89 -27.02 2.00 1.84
N ALA A 90 -27.64 2.65 2.84
CA ALA A 90 -28.01 2.00 4.09
C ALA A 90 -28.89 0.77 3.82
N LYS A 91 -28.55 -0.39 4.40
CA LYS A 91 -29.22 -1.69 4.14
C LYS A 91 -29.28 -2.08 2.66
N GLY A 92 -28.50 -1.39 1.82
CA GLY A 92 -28.52 -1.56 0.37
C GLY A 92 -27.93 -2.89 -0.08
N LYS A 93 -28.40 -3.34 -1.24
CA LYS A 93 -27.84 -4.49 -1.97
C LYS A 93 -27.53 -4.08 -3.40
N LYS A 94 -26.42 -4.57 -3.93
CA LYS A 94 -26.02 -4.38 -5.33
C LYS A 94 -25.60 -5.71 -5.95
N THR A 95 -25.78 -5.83 -7.25
CA THR A 95 -25.20 -6.92 -8.05
C THR A 95 -24.47 -6.30 -9.21
N LEU A 96 -23.15 -6.37 -9.19
CA LEU A 96 -22.29 -5.89 -10.25
C LEU A 96 -22.01 -7.00 -11.23
N THR A 97 -21.79 -6.62 -12.49
CA THR A 97 -21.29 -7.50 -13.53
C THR A 97 -19.80 -7.27 -13.68
N VAL A 98 -19.00 -8.32 -13.65
CA VAL A 98 -17.56 -8.28 -13.87
C VAL A 98 -17.23 -9.15 -15.07
N GLU A 99 -16.67 -8.52 -16.09
CA GLU A 99 -16.20 -9.18 -17.30
C GLU A 99 -14.68 -9.29 -17.20
N LEU A 100 -14.14 -10.50 -17.30
CA LEU A 100 -12.71 -10.83 -17.18
C LEU A 100 -12.20 -11.31 -18.54
N TYR A 101 -10.99 -10.88 -18.93
CA TYR A 101 -10.41 -11.15 -20.23
C TYR A 101 -8.96 -11.63 -20.10
N SER A 102 -8.56 -12.58 -20.94
CA SER A 102 -7.16 -13.05 -21.04
C SER A 102 -6.27 -12.15 -21.87
N ASP A 103 -6.84 -11.18 -22.58
CA ASP A 103 -6.15 -10.20 -23.40
C ASP A 103 -6.64 -8.77 -23.10
N LYS A 104 -5.85 -7.77 -23.46
CA LYS A 104 -6.21 -6.37 -23.28
C LYS A 104 -7.29 -5.97 -24.29
N GLN A 105 -8.45 -5.56 -23.79
CA GLN A 105 -9.57 -5.15 -24.63
C GLN A 105 -9.43 -3.70 -25.11
N THR A 106 -9.44 -2.78 -24.16
CA THR A 106 -9.35 -1.33 -24.42
C THR A 106 -8.45 -0.68 -23.37
N GLU A 107 -7.75 0.35 -23.76
CA GLU A 107 -7.04 1.17 -22.78
C GLU A 107 -8.05 1.96 -21.94
N ARG A 108 -8.03 1.75 -20.63
CA ARG A 108 -8.84 2.48 -19.65
C ARG A 108 -7.95 3.37 -18.83
N ASN A 109 -8.26 4.65 -18.82
CA ASN A 109 -7.55 5.64 -18.04
C ASN A 109 -8.45 6.12 -16.90
N TYR A 110 -8.58 5.31 -15.86
CA TYR A 110 -9.29 5.72 -14.65
C TYR A 110 -8.52 6.80 -13.91
N PRO A 111 -9.20 7.84 -13.39
CA PRO A 111 -8.56 8.84 -12.54
C PRO A 111 -7.88 8.16 -11.34
N ARG A 112 -6.62 8.47 -11.13
CA ARG A 112 -5.89 7.96 -9.95
C ARG A 112 -6.43 8.62 -8.69
N ARG A 113 -6.75 7.80 -7.71
CA ARG A 113 -7.21 8.22 -6.39
C ARG A 113 -6.31 7.71 -5.27
N THR A 114 -5.32 6.90 -5.61
CA THR A 114 -4.22 6.51 -4.72
C THR A 114 -2.88 6.63 -5.44
N TYR A 115 -1.83 6.78 -4.66
CA TYR A 115 -0.45 6.83 -5.15
C TYR A 115 0.47 6.26 -4.07
N GLY A 116 1.62 5.80 -4.46
CA GLY A 116 2.71 5.45 -3.56
C GLY A 116 3.99 5.22 -4.31
N ASP A 117 5.09 5.50 -3.65
CA ASP A 117 6.43 5.29 -4.16
C ASP A 117 7.44 4.96 -3.05
N MET A 118 8.67 4.72 -3.48
CA MET A 118 9.85 4.63 -2.64
C MET A 118 11.00 5.27 -3.40
N ILE A 119 11.64 6.28 -2.80
CA ILE A 119 12.63 7.12 -3.47
C ILE A 119 13.98 7.04 -2.76
N VAL A 120 15.05 6.81 -3.52
CA VAL A 120 16.42 6.93 -3.01
C VAL A 120 16.74 8.41 -2.82
N ARG A 121 17.34 8.74 -1.66
CA ARG A 121 17.67 10.09 -1.27
C ARG A 121 18.77 10.68 -2.15
N ASP A 122 18.54 11.90 -2.65
CA ASP A 122 19.58 12.74 -3.21
C ASP A 122 20.25 13.55 -2.09
N PHE A 123 21.45 13.13 -1.69
CA PHE A 123 22.21 13.79 -0.62
C PHE A 123 22.67 15.22 -0.95
N LYS A 124 22.45 15.68 -2.18
CA LYS A 124 22.76 17.05 -2.60
C LYS A 124 21.64 18.03 -2.30
N THR A 125 20.44 17.54 -2.04
CA THR A 125 19.26 18.35 -1.73
C THR A 125 18.88 18.23 -0.26
N LYS A 126 18.32 19.31 0.33
CA LYS A 126 17.98 19.32 1.75
C LYS A 126 16.52 18.91 2.04
N LYS A 127 15.58 19.24 1.15
CA LYS A 127 14.15 19.04 1.36
C LYS A 127 13.57 18.00 0.38
N LYS A 128 13.59 18.27 -0.91
CA LYS A 128 13.09 17.40 -1.98
C LYS A 128 14.21 16.98 -2.90
N ASN A 129 14.13 15.78 -3.44
CA ASN A 129 15.02 15.37 -4.51
C ASN A 129 14.68 16.13 -5.78
N LYS A 130 15.68 16.76 -6.38
CA LYS A 130 15.52 17.43 -7.68
C LYS A 130 15.25 16.43 -8.80
N PHE A 131 15.88 15.27 -8.72
CA PHE A 131 15.72 14.15 -9.65
C PHE A 131 15.46 12.88 -8.83
N PRO A 132 14.19 12.54 -8.55
CA PRO A 132 13.87 11.39 -7.71
C PRO A 132 14.25 10.08 -8.40
N GLY A 133 15.01 9.25 -7.69
CA GLY A 133 15.34 7.89 -8.11
C GLY A 133 14.33 6.91 -7.53
N TYR A 134 13.31 6.56 -8.31
CA TYR A 134 12.28 5.62 -7.87
C TYR A 134 12.82 4.19 -7.84
N ILE A 135 12.51 3.45 -6.76
CA ILE A 135 12.78 2.03 -6.63
C ILE A 135 11.49 1.27 -6.26
N HIS A 136 11.38 0.03 -6.71
CA HIS A 136 10.22 -0.79 -6.42
C HIS A 136 10.36 -1.62 -5.16
N SER A 137 11.57 -2.02 -4.82
CA SER A 137 11.86 -2.85 -3.66
C SER A 137 13.28 -2.65 -3.20
N LEU A 138 13.46 -2.81 -1.90
CA LEU A 138 14.75 -2.83 -1.25
C LEU A 138 14.71 -3.85 -0.11
N SER A 139 15.78 -4.61 0.07
CA SER A 139 15.97 -5.50 1.22
C SER A 139 17.39 -5.34 1.72
N ALA A 140 17.57 -5.39 3.04
CA ALA A 140 18.85 -5.22 3.68
C ALA A 140 18.98 -6.12 4.94
N PRO A 141 20.18 -6.61 5.27
CA PRO A 141 20.45 -7.23 6.55
C PRO A 141 20.17 -6.27 7.71
N GLU A 142 19.89 -6.81 8.90
CA GLU A 142 19.77 -6.00 10.11
C GLU A 142 21.07 -5.19 10.36
N GLY A 143 20.91 -3.96 10.85
CA GLY A 143 22.03 -3.05 11.11
C GLY A 143 22.47 -2.20 9.92
N VAL A 144 21.95 -2.46 8.72
CA VAL A 144 22.16 -1.56 7.56
C VAL A 144 21.20 -0.38 7.65
N ASP A 145 21.76 0.82 7.62
CA ASP A 145 20.98 2.07 7.70
C ASP A 145 20.27 2.38 6.38
N VAL A 146 19.12 1.77 6.17
CA VAL A 146 18.24 2.04 5.03
C VAL A 146 17.37 3.27 5.28
N PHE A 147 17.06 3.56 6.52
CA PHE A 147 16.24 4.71 6.93
C PHE A 147 16.78 6.04 6.39
N HIS A 148 18.09 6.25 6.44
CA HIS A 148 18.72 7.46 5.90
C HIS A 148 19.05 7.37 4.40
N LEU A 149 19.02 6.17 3.80
CA LEU A 149 19.20 5.99 2.36
C LEU A 149 17.96 6.42 1.58
N LEU A 150 16.78 6.22 2.14
CA LEU A 150 15.52 6.57 1.49
C LEU A 150 15.09 8.01 1.84
N HIS A 151 14.47 8.67 0.86
CA HIS A 151 14.11 10.08 0.99
C HIS A 151 13.09 10.33 2.10
N HIS A 152 12.06 9.50 2.17
CA HIS A 152 11.00 9.58 3.19
C HIS A 152 11.21 8.59 4.34
N HIS A 153 12.40 8.02 4.46
CA HIS A 153 12.73 7.01 5.47
C HIS A 153 12.07 5.64 5.26
N GLY A 154 11.46 5.41 4.11
CA GLY A 154 10.75 4.20 3.73
C GLY A 154 9.83 4.43 2.54
N ALA A 155 8.88 3.53 2.34
CA ALA A 155 7.81 3.70 1.38
C ALA A 155 6.80 4.76 1.86
N ASP A 156 6.32 5.59 0.95
CA ASP A 156 5.18 6.47 1.18
C ASP A 156 4.00 6.10 0.27
N PHE A 157 2.80 6.41 0.74
CA PHE A 157 1.59 6.08 0.04
C PHE A 157 0.42 6.94 0.51
N GLU A 158 -0.52 7.20 -0.40
CA GLU A 158 -1.64 8.09 -0.14
C GLU A 158 -2.94 7.66 -0.82
N SER A 159 -4.05 8.08 -0.22
CA SER A 159 -5.29 8.36 -0.92
C SER A 159 -5.39 9.86 -1.17
N GLU A 160 -6.44 10.29 -1.85
CA GLU A 160 -6.73 11.72 -1.97
C GLU A 160 -7.05 12.42 -0.64
N LEU A 161 -7.20 11.68 0.48
CA LEU A 161 -7.63 12.21 1.78
C LEU A 161 -6.54 12.28 2.83
N VAL A 162 -5.47 11.50 2.68
CA VAL A 162 -4.40 11.36 3.67
C VAL A 162 -3.20 10.70 3.02
N ALA A 163 -2.00 10.93 3.56
CA ALA A 163 -0.84 10.15 3.19
C ALA A 163 -0.13 9.58 4.42
N TYR A 164 0.62 8.52 4.17
CA TYR A 164 1.43 7.80 5.15
C TYR A 164 2.81 7.55 4.61
N ARG A 165 3.78 7.40 5.51
CA ARG A 165 5.04 6.70 5.24
C ARG A 165 5.24 5.64 6.29
N VAL A 166 5.99 4.59 5.96
CA VAL A 166 6.38 3.54 6.91
C VAL A 166 7.90 3.46 6.99
N TYR A 167 8.44 3.64 8.20
CA TYR A 167 9.89 3.66 8.42
C TYR A 167 10.53 2.32 8.09
N PHE A 168 11.65 2.37 7.37
CA PHE A 168 12.41 1.18 6.97
C PHE A 168 13.52 0.89 8.00
N ASP A 169 13.13 0.63 9.21
CA ASP A 169 13.98 0.18 10.30
C ASP A 169 13.22 -0.75 11.25
N GLU A 170 13.79 -1.06 12.41
CA GLU A 170 13.18 -1.95 13.40
C GLU A 170 11.89 -1.41 14.01
N ARG A 171 11.64 -0.13 13.87
CA ARG A 171 10.41 0.51 14.36
C ARG A 171 9.22 0.23 13.46
N GLN A 172 9.42 0.19 12.14
CA GLN A 172 8.34 0.07 11.14
C GLN A 172 7.14 0.97 11.48
N THR A 173 7.44 2.14 12.02
CA THR A 173 6.45 3.09 12.51
C THR A 173 5.74 3.75 11.33
N TYR A 174 4.42 3.85 11.42
CA TYR A 174 3.62 4.61 10.49
C TYR A 174 3.58 6.07 10.92
N ASP A 175 3.85 6.95 9.97
CA ASP A 175 3.83 8.38 10.11
C ASP A 175 2.75 8.98 9.21
N LEU A 176 2.24 10.17 9.55
CA LEU A 176 1.03 10.73 8.98
C LEU A 176 1.27 12.09 8.32
N TYR A 177 0.83 12.20 7.08
CA TYR A 177 0.73 13.46 6.35
C TYR A 177 -0.76 13.86 6.23
N GLY A 178 -1.14 14.93 6.91
CA GLY A 178 -2.49 15.48 6.86
C GLY A 178 -2.71 16.33 5.61
N LYS A 179 -3.92 16.33 5.05
CA LYS A 179 -4.27 17.08 3.84
C LYS A 179 -5.37 18.09 4.11
N TYR A 180 -5.25 19.28 3.52
CA TYR A 180 -6.31 20.28 3.51
C TYR A 180 -7.30 20.05 2.36
N ASN A 181 -6.80 19.66 1.19
CA ASN A 181 -7.59 19.45 -0.01
C ASN A 181 -7.68 17.96 -0.36
N LYS A 182 -8.77 17.58 -1.03
CA LYS A 182 -8.96 16.22 -1.55
C LYS A 182 -8.19 16.07 -2.87
N GLN A 183 -6.91 15.70 -2.79
CA GLN A 183 -6.01 15.54 -3.94
C GLN A 183 -4.84 14.61 -3.62
N LEU A 184 -4.15 14.11 -4.65
CA LEU A 184 -2.87 13.42 -4.49
C LEU A 184 -1.74 14.46 -4.44
N GLU A 185 -0.78 14.28 -3.53
CA GLU A 185 0.24 15.29 -3.25
C GLU A 185 1.67 14.73 -3.21
N LEU A 186 1.85 13.45 -2.85
CA LEU A 186 3.17 12.88 -2.56
C LEU A 186 4.13 12.94 -3.73
N GLN A 187 3.65 12.70 -4.96
CA GLN A 187 4.50 12.76 -6.14
C GLN A 187 5.19 14.12 -6.32
N THR A 188 4.55 15.19 -5.88
CA THR A 188 5.07 16.56 -6.03
C THR A 188 5.66 17.12 -4.75
N SER A 189 5.09 16.82 -3.58
CA SER A 189 5.60 17.25 -2.28
C SER A 189 6.76 16.41 -1.78
N GLN A 190 6.83 15.14 -2.20
CA GLN A 190 7.78 14.16 -1.67
C GLN A 190 7.76 14.12 -0.14
N PHE A 191 6.57 14.14 0.48
CA PHE A 191 6.32 14.23 1.92
C PHE A 191 6.78 15.55 2.59
N TYR A 192 7.51 16.39 1.89
CA TYR A 192 8.08 17.65 2.40
C TYR A 192 7.69 18.82 1.51
N PRO A 193 6.47 19.37 1.66
CA PRO A 193 6.03 20.52 0.87
C PRO A 193 6.92 21.74 1.11
N ASP A 194 7.10 22.55 0.10
CA ASP A 194 7.71 23.85 0.23
C ASP A 194 6.64 24.93 0.55
N ASP A 195 7.12 26.16 0.80
CA ASP A 195 6.25 27.27 1.23
C ASP A 195 5.20 27.63 0.16
N GLU A 196 5.50 27.45 -1.14
CA GLU A 196 4.54 27.68 -2.23
C GLU A 196 3.44 26.62 -2.23
N GLN A 197 3.80 25.35 -2.04
CA GLN A 197 2.86 24.24 -1.94
C GLN A 197 1.97 24.38 -0.71
N LEU A 198 2.55 24.73 0.43
CA LEU A 198 1.78 24.98 1.66
C LEU A 198 0.81 26.17 1.47
N ALA A 199 1.25 27.26 0.84
CA ALA A 199 0.38 28.39 0.51
C ALA A 199 -0.72 28.02 -0.50
N ALA A 200 -0.47 27.06 -1.38
CA ALA A 200 -1.45 26.52 -2.32
C ALA A 200 -2.42 25.49 -1.67
N GLY A 201 -2.29 25.22 -0.37
CA GLY A 201 -3.18 24.33 0.36
C GLY A 201 -2.77 22.86 0.32
N TYR A 202 -1.51 22.56 0.08
CA TYR A 202 -0.95 21.22 0.33
C TYR A 202 -0.98 20.93 1.83
N GLY A 203 -1.05 19.65 2.15
CA GLY A 203 -0.91 19.17 3.51
C GLY A 203 0.53 19.25 4.02
N ASP A 204 0.77 18.57 5.14
CA ASP A 204 2.10 18.54 5.76
C ASP A 204 2.24 17.29 6.65
N ASP A 205 3.48 16.98 7.05
CA ASP A 205 3.78 16.04 8.12
C ASP A 205 3.16 16.54 9.44
N VAL A 206 2.19 15.79 9.98
CA VAL A 206 1.39 16.21 11.14
C VAL A 206 1.56 15.30 12.35
N LEU A 207 2.45 14.30 12.26
CA LEU A 207 2.68 13.36 13.34
C LEU A 207 4.17 13.23 13.65
N TRP A 208 4.57 13.64 14.84
CA TRP A 208 5.91 13.32 15.35
C TRP A 208 5.92 11.90 15.92
N ALA A 209 6.11 10.91 15.07
CA ALA A 209 6.07 9.50 15.45
C ALA A 209 7.26 9.08 16.35
N GLY A 210 8.47 9.59 16.08
CA GLY A 210 9.67 9.35 16.90
C GLY A 210 10.01 7.87 17.08
N GLN A 211 10.13 7.44 18.33
CA GLN A 211 10.44 6.06 18.72
C GLN A 211 9.18 5.25 19.09
N THR A 212 8.00 5.75 18.79
CA THR A 212 6.73 5.14 19.15
C THR A 212 6.21 4.15 18.09
N VAL A 213 5.06 3.57 18.33
CA VAL A 213 4.35 2.75 17.35
C VAL A 213 3.74 3.57 16.20
N GLY A 214 3.69 4.91 16.32
CA GLY A 214 2.95 5.74 15.40
C GLY A 214 1.47 5.34 15.33
N LEU A 215 1.02 4.97 14.15
CA LEU A 215 -0.37 4.59 13.88
C LEU A 215 -0.46 3.12 13.45
N GLY A 216 -0.37 2.18 14.39
CA GLY A 216 -0.68 0.78 14.11
C GLY A 216 0.49 -0.12 13.72
N ALA A 217 1.74 0.26 13.98
CA ALA A 217 2.88 -0.60 13.69
C ALA A 217 2.82 -1.93 14.44
N LEU A 218 3.22 -3.02 13.77
CA LEU A 218 3.34 -4.35 14.39
C LEU A 218 4.43 -4.33 15.46
N ARG A 219 4.16 -5.02 16.56
CA ARG A 219 5.09 -5.24 17.69
C ARG A 219 5.00 -6.70 18.17
N GLY A 220 6.06 -7.18 18.77
CA GLY A 220 5.98 -8.31 19.67
C GLY A 220 5.47 -7.87 21.05
N TRP A 221 5.19 -8.83 21.91
CA TRP A 221 4.84 -8.60 23.30
C TRP A 221 5.71 -9.48 24.21
N ASP A 222 6.41 -8.90 25.16
CA ASP A 222 7.32 -9.61 26.05
C ASP A 222 6.66 -10.09 27.38
N GLY A 223 5.34 -9.91 27.49
CA GLY A 223 4.55 -10.17 28.69
C GLY A 223 4.26 -8.91 29.51
N GLN A 224 4.97 -7.80 29.25
CA GLN A 224 4.82 -6.54 29.97
C GLN A 224 4.65 -5.33 29.05
N LYS A 225 5.38 -5.28 27.95
CA LYS A 225 5.39 -4.16 27.01
C LYS A 225 5.57 -4.62 25.54
N PRO A 226 5.18 -3.78 24.59
CA PRO A 226 5.47 -4.03 23.19
C PRO A 226 6.98 -3.95 22.93
N THR A 227 7.46 -4.84 22.04
CA THR A 227 8.85 -4.90 21.59
C THR A 227 8.94 -4.60 20.10
N LEU A 228 10.08 -4.12 19.64
CA LEU A 228 10.35 -3.86 18.22
C LEU A 228 10.41 -5.17 17.43
N VAL A 229 10.25 -5.06 16.11
CA VAL A 229 10.49 -6.18 15.17
C VAL A 229 12.00 -6.32 14.97
N SER A 230 12.67 -6.83 16.02
CA SER A 230 14.12 -7.03 16.11
C SER A 230 14.42 -8.02 17.26
N PRO A 231 15.50 -8.85 17.15
CA PRO A 231 16.39 -8.92 16.02
C PRO A 231 15.76 -9.68 14.82
N VAL A 232 16.18 -9.34 13.62
CA VAL A 232 15.84 -10.02 12.37
C VAL A 232 17.12 -10.43 11.64
N LYS A 233 17.01 -11.28 10.63
CA LYS A 233 18.12 -11.56 9.70
C LYS A 233 18.19 -10.48 8.61
N SER A 234 17.05 -10.13 8.06
CA SER A 234 16.89 -9.09 7.05
C SER A 234 15.49 -8.50 7.11
N ARG A 235 15.34 -7.29 6.58
CA ARG A 235 14.05 -6.66 6.36
C ARG A 235 13.94 -6.08 4.96
N GLY A 236 12.72 -5.98 4.46
CA GLY A 236 12.45 -5.45 3.13
C GLY A 236 11.20 -4.59 3.09
N GLN A 237 11.15 -3.71 2.10
CA GLN A 237 9.94 -3.01 1.68
C GLN A 237 9.79 -3.09 0.17
N ARG A 238 8.53 -3.17 -0.28
CA ARG A 238 8.20 -3.30 -1.69
C ARG A 238 6.88 -2.58 -2.00
N MET A 239 6.87 -1.82 -3.09
CA MET A 239 5.64 -1.34 -3.70
C MET A 239 5.01 -2.48 -4.49
N VAL A 240 3.93 -3.07 -3.97
CA VAL A 240 3.21 -4.15 -4.64
C VAL A 240 2.31 -3.61 -5.73
N ALA A 241 1.52 -2.59 -5.39
CA ALA A 241 0.59 -1.93 -6.29
C ALA A 241 0.54 -0.43 -6.00
N SER A 242 0.38 0.39 -7.04
CA SER A 242 0.11 1.82 -6.96
C SER A 242 -0.77 2.20 -8.14
N GLY A 243 -2.08 2.29 -7.93
CA GLY A 243 -3.04 2.42 -9.01
C GLY A 243 -4.23 3.33 -8.68
N PRO A 244 -5.27 3.33 -9.55
CA PRO A 244 -6.41 4.24 -9.40
C PRO A 244 -7.28 3.95 -8.17
N VAL A 245 -7.23 2.71 -7.64
CA VAL A 245 -8.19 2.23 -6.63
C VAL A 245 -7.52 1.98 -5.28
N ARG A 246 -6.32 1.40 -5.29
CA ARG A 246 -5.56 1.12 -4.08
C ARG A 246 -4.06 1.19 -4.30
N THR A 247 -3.35 1.46 -3.22
CA THR A 247 -1.90 1.28 -3.12
C THR A 247 -1.61 0.23 -2.05
N ILE A 248 -0.67 -0.67 -2.35
CA ILE A 248 -0.23 -1.74 -1.46
C ILE A 248 1.28 -1.64 -1.27
N VAL A 249 1.69 -1.49 -0.02
CA VAL A 249 3.09 -1.59 0.42
C VAL A 249 3.27 -2.90 1.18
N GLU A 250 4.29 -3.66 0.82
CA GLU A 250 4.66 -4.88 1.55
C GLU A 250 5.91 -4.63 2.38
N LEU A 251 5.86 -5.05 3.65
CA LEU A 251 7.01 -5.13 4.52
C LEU A 251 7.34 -6.61 4.76
N THR A 252 8.63 -6.95 4.79
CA THR A 252 9.09 -8.31 5.11
C THR A 252 10.15 -8.26 6.20
N ASP A 253 10.07 -9.20 7.14
CA ASP A 253 11.07 -9.41 8.18
C ASP A 253 11.41 -10.90 8.23
N GLU A 254 12.63 -11.25 7.84
CA GLU A 254 13.11 -12.61 7.86
C GLU A 254 13.83 -12.90 9.18
N GLY A 255 13.50 -14.03 9.79
CA GLY A 255 14.20 -14.53 10.96
C GLY A 255 13.96 -13.70 12.24
N TRP A 256 12.80 -13.05 12.38
CA TRP A 256 12.46 -12.33 13.60
C TRP A 256 12.41 -13.25 14.82
N GLN A 257 13.19 -12.88 15.85
CA GLN A 257 13.26 -13.63 17.10
C GLN A 257 12.28 -13.03 18.12
N LEU A 258 11.26 -13.80 18.52
CA LEU A 258 10.28 -13.38 19.52
C LEU A 258 9.91 -14.57 20.42
N GLY A 259 10.05 -14.43 21.73
CA GLY A 259 9.65 -15.45 22.70
C GLY A 259 10.32 -16.82 22.50
N GLY A 260 11.57 -16.85 22.01
CA GLY A 260 12.29 -18.09 21.72
C GLY A 260 11.88 -18.79 20.40
N GLN A 261 11.03 -18.16 19.62
CA GLN A 261 10.63 -18.61 18.29
C GLN A 261 11.19 -17.72 17.20
N THR A 262 11.29 -18.27 16.00
CA THR A 262 11.73 -17.54 14.78
C THR A 262 10.57 -17.46 13.80
N PHE A 263 10.30 -16.28 13.28
CA PHE A 263 9.25 -16.02 12.30
C PHE A 263 9.81 -15.32 11.07
N ASN A 264 9.29 -15.67 9.90
CA ASN A 264 9.33 -14.80 8.75
C ASN A 264 7.95 -14.10 8.65
N ILE A 265 7.96 -12.79 8.72
CA ILE A 265 6.75 -11.97 8.73
C ILE A 265 6.65 -11.22 7.40
N ARG A 266 5.44 -11.17 6.89
CA ARG A 266 5.06 -10.30 5.79
C ARG A 266 3.85 -9.48 6.21
N GLN A 267 3.91 -8.17 5.98
CA GLN A 267 2.80 -7.27 6.20
C GLN A 267 2.42 -6.60 4.88
N ASN A 268 1.15 -6.65 4.50
CA ASN A 268 0.61 -5.84 3.42
C ASN A 268 -0.16 -4.66 4.04
N VAL A 269 0.26 -3.46 3.71
CA VAL A 269 -0.39 -2.20 4.11
C VAL A 269 -1.14 -1.68 2.91
N ILE A 270 -2.46 -1.58 3.02
CA ILE A 270 -3.34 -1.28 1.90
C ILE A 270 -4.12 -0.02 2.20
N ILE A 271 -3.99 0.99 1.33
CA ILE A 271 -4.85 2.18 1.33
C ILE A 271 -5.76 2.16 0.11
N TYR A 272 -7.04 2.46 0.31
CA TYR A 272 -8.02 2.52 -0.76
C TYR A 272 -8.40 3.96 -1.11
N ALA A 273 -8.84 4.15 -2.33
CA ALA A 273 -9.46 5.39 -2.79
C ALA A 273 -10.63 5.81 -1.88
N GLY A 274 -10.68 7.06 -1.46
CA GLY A 274 -11.72 7.60 -0.57
C GLY A 274 -11.54 7.26 0.92
N HIS A 275 -10.45 6.60 1.29
CA HIS A 275 -10.18 6.17 2.67
C HIS A 275 -9.09 7.01 3.33
N ARG A 276 -9.22 7.19 4.66
CA ARG A 276 -8.14 7.68 5.53
C ARG A 276 -7.49 6.58 6.33
N ASP A 277 -8.14 5.44 6.44
CA ASP A 277 -7.65 4.25 7.13
C ASP A 277 -6.84 3.36 6.17
N CYS A 278 -5.94 2.58 6.75
CA CYS A 278 -5.22 1.51 6.08
C CYS A 278 -5.62 0.16 6.67
N GLU A 279 -5.73 -0.84 5.82
CA GLU A 279 -5.79 -2.23 6.24
C GLU A 279 -4.36 -2.77 6.34
N VAL A 280 -4.03 -3.41 7.47
CA VAL A 280 -2.74 -4.09 7.66
C VAL A 280 -2.99 -5.58 7.81
N GLN A 281 -2.53 -6.35 6.83
CA GLN A 281 -2.63 -7.81 6.81
C GLN A 281 -1.27 -8.39 7.20
N VAL A 282 -1.22 -9.15 8.28
CA VAL A 282 0.02 -9.76 8.79
C VAL A 282 0.00 -11.26 8.54
N TYR A 283 1.03 -11.75 7.87
CA TYR A 283 1.25 -13.16 7.57
C TYR A 283 2.54 -13.64 8.26
N GLN A 284 2.52 -14.85 8.80
CA GLN A 284 3.71 -15.51 9.34
C GLN A 284 3.79 -16.94 8.77
N ASP A 285 5.00 -17.46 8.71
CA ASP A 285 5.30 -18.77 8.10
C ASP A 285 5.34 -19.94 9.10
N ALA A 286 5.33 -19.63 10.41
CA ALA A 286 5.42 -20.64 11.47
C ALA A 286 4.20 -20.57 12.41
N PRO A 287 3.72 -21.68 12.95
CA PRO A 287 2.67 -21.67 13.96
C PRO A 287 3.07 -20.86 15.21
N VAL A 288 2.20 -19.97 15.63
CA VAL A 288 2.40 -19.18 16.86
C VAL A 288 2.21 -20.08 18.07
N LYS A 289 3.22 -20.13 18.96
CA LYS A 289 3.17 -20.88 20.21
C LYS A 289 3.61 -19.95 21.34
N GLU A 290 2.70 -19.68 22.27
CA GLU A 290 2.99 -18.94 23.52
C GLU A 290 3.61 -17.57 23.32
N VAL A 291 3.54 -16.99 22.12
CA VAL A 291 3.94 -15.61 21.84
C VAL A 291 2.73 -14.74 21.56
N GLN A 292 2.85 -13.47 21.80
CA GLN A 292 1.81 -12.48 21.55
C GLN A 292 2.35 -11.38 20.64
N PHE A 293 1.49 -10.88 19.79
CA PHE A 293 1.74 -9.69 18.98
C PHE A 293 0.94 -8.52 19.54
N ALA A 294 1.42 -7.32 19.31
CA ALA A 294 0.77 -6.09 19.73
C ALA A 294 0.75 -5.08 18.60
N THR A 295 -0.18 -4.17 18.69
CA THR A 295 -0.23 -2.94 17.92
C THR A 295 -0.90 -1.87 18.76
N GLY A 296 -0.86 -0.61 18.34
CA GLY A 296 -1.45 0.48 19.08
C GLY A 296 -1.29 1.81 18.36
N VAL A 297 -1.63 2.88 19.04
CA VAL A 297 -1.43 4.25 18.58
C VAL A 297 -0.52 4.99 19.55
N ILE A 298 0.20 5.97 19.02
CA ILE A 298 1.03 6.87 19.83
C ILE A 298 0.18 7.57 20.90
N ASN A 299 0.72 7.71 22.11
CA ASN A 299 0.10 8.50 23.15
C ASN A 299 0.40 9.99 22.92
N LEU A 300 -0.63 10.75 22.60
CA LEU A 300 -0.56 12.20 22.35
C LEU A 300 -0.72 13.02 23.64
N ASN A 301 -0.80 12.37 24.81
CA ASN A 301 -1.18 13.00 26.09
C ASN A 301 -2.52 13.76 26.01
N GLY A 302 -3.39 13.27 25.13
CA GLY A 302 -4.67 13.85 24.84
C GLY A 302 -5.83 13.09 25.47
N LYS A 303 -6.90 12.95 24.72
CA LYS A 303 -8.10 12.23 25.15
C LYS A 303 -8.05 10.79 24.64
N MET A 304 -7.57 9.90 25.48
CA MET A 304 -7.51 8.47 25.17
C MET A 304 -8.88 7.81 25.21
N TYR A 305 -9.05 6.82 24.34
CA TYR A 305 -10.19 5.93 24.31
C TYR A 305 -9.75 4.48 24.13
N SER A 306 -10.37 3.55 24.81
CA SER A 306 -10.30 2.11 24.55
C SER A 306 -11.61 1.44 24.89
N ASP A 307 -12.06 0.53 24.04
CA ASP A 307 -13.21 -0.35 24.33
C ASP A 307 -12.79 -1.67 25.01
N HIS A 308 -11.48 -1.89 25.20
CA HIS A 308 -10.87 -3.14 25.68
C HIS A 308 -11.27 -4.40 24.88
N LYS A 309 -11.65 -4.22 23.61
CA LYS A 309 -12.11 -5.27 22.69
C LYS A 309 -11.47 -5.15 21.30
N GLY A 310 -10.45 -4.33 21.16
CA GLY A 310 -9.69 -4.15 19.92
C GLY A 310 -9.74 -2.74 19.34
N LEU A 311 -10.48 -1.81 19.95
CA LEU A 311 -10.48 -0.42 19.55
C LEU A 311 -9.72 0.46 20.56
N VAL A 312 -8.71 1.17 20.06
CA VAL A 312 -7.94 2.15 20.82
C VAL A 312 -7.76 3.41 19.98
N GLY A 313 -7.79 4.57 20.60
CA GLY A 313 -7.57 5.85 19.95
C GLY A 313 -7.05 6.89 20.92
N ASP A 314 -6.42 7.93 20.41
CA ASP A 314 -6.05 9.12 21.15
C ASP A 314 -6.34 10.37 20.32
N TRP A 315 -6.81 11.41 20.96
CA TRP A 315 -7.11 12.69 20.34
C TRP A 315 -6.34 13.79 21.06
N GLY A 316 -5.30 14.33 20.44
CA GLY A 316 -4.44 15.34 21.04
C GLY A 316 -3.52 15.99 20.02
N GLY A 317 -2.77 17.00 20.47
CA GLY A 317 -1.68 17.60 19.72
C GLY A 317 -0.39 16.80 19.92
N ASN A 318 0.35 16.57 18.85
CA ASN A 318 1.58 15.77 18.88
C ASN A 318 2.86 16.59 18.56
N TRP A 319 2.81 17.87 18.53
CA TRP A 319 3.99 18.62 18.16
C TRP A 319 4.94 18.82 19.35
N PRO A 320 6.20 18.36 19.27
CA PRO A 320 7.14 18.51 20.38
C PRO A 320 7.49 19.97 20.62
N ASN A 321 7.65 20.34 21.89
CA ASN A 321 8.13 21.66 22.31
C ASN A 321 7.28 22.87 21.86
N GLY A 322 5.99 22.66 21.62
CA GLY A 322 5.11 23.72 21.16
C GLY A 322 5.49 24.31 19.81
N ALA A 323 6.17 23.53 18.96
CA ALA A 323 6.45 23.93 17.60
C ALA A 323 5.15 24.29 16.90
N LYS A 324 5.17 25.39 16.18
CA LYS A 324 4.01 25.93 15.46
C LYS A 324 4.12 25.53 14.00
N ASP A 325 2.97 25.41 13.36
CA ASP A 325 2.89 25.37 11.91
C ASP A 325 3.65 26.57 11.32
N SER A 326 4.57 26.30 10.41
CA SER A 326 5.42 27.33 9.81
C SER A 326 4.63 28.37 9.02
N ILE A 327 3.43 28.04 8.53
CA ILE A 327 2.63 28.93 7.70
C ILE A 327 1.65 29.76 8.53
N ALA A 328 0.95 29.15 9.45
CA ALA A 328 -0.15 29.81 10.14
C ALA A 328 0.18 30.18 11.60
N GLY A 329 1.34 29.77 12.12
CA GLY A 329 1.66 29.86 13.54
C GLY A 329 0.66 29.11 14.43
N LYS A 330 -0.10 28.17 13.83
CA LYS A 330 -1.08 27.32 14.51
C LYS A 330 -0.41 26.04 15.00
N PRO A 331 -0.82 25.46 16.11
CA PRO A 331 -0.40 24.12 16.48
C PRO A 331 -0.90 23.13 15.42
N LYS A 332 -0.02 22.23 15.01
CA LYS A 332 -0.37 21.09 14.16
C LYS A 332 -1.14 20.05 14.92
#